data_1c67460457f2e4330748a8f2f31ecb06
#
_entry.id   1c67460457f2e4330748a8f2f31ecb06
#
_cell.length_a   1.000
_cell.length_b   1.000
_cell.length_c   1.000
_cell.angle_alpha   90.00
_cell.angle_beta   90.00
_cell.angle_gamma   90.00
#
_symmetry.space_group_name_H-M   'P 1'
#
loop_
_entity.id
_entity.type
_entity.pdbx_description
1 polymer ?
#
loop_
_entity_poly.entity_id
_entity_poly.type
_entity_poly.pdbx_seq_one_letter_code
_entity_poly.pdbx_strand_id
1 'polypeptide(L)'
;LATPHFDEIAAITNERVAKVRAAVRERLESEIRYWDQQAEELKAKELSGKKPKISSGRARARADELEARMTRRRLDLDKQENLHNNPPTVVAAALVIPQGLLDAFAGQPPDPEAAADKMETDRRAVAAVVAVERALGRNPEPQHHSNPGYDILSIDPVTGTNYFIEVKGHLPRTPEISVSAAQVQKAKGDPDHWRLAVVAVPDEPDGEPTVSYLVEPFRDVTLHFAQTKVPLNVTQLLQAAGDPA
;
A
#
# COMPACT_ATOMS: atom_id res chain seq x y z
N LEU A 1 22.31 12.79 4.01
CA LEU A 1 20.98 12.14 4.02
C LEU A 1 21.07 10.59 4.07
N ALA A 2 22.07 9.96 3.45
CA ALA A 2 22.21 8.50 3.45
C ALA A 2 22.72 7.93 4.79
N THR A 3 23.63 8.62 5.48
CA THR A 3 24.25 8.14 6.73
C THR A 3 23.26 7.96 7.89
N PRO A 4 22.41 8.96 8.23
CA PRO A 4 21.43 8.80 9.31
C PRO A 4 20.46 7.64 9.06
N HIS A 5 20.02 7.47 7.83
CA HIS A 5 19.13 6.34 7.47
C HIS A 5 19.82 4.99 7.58
N PHE A 6 21.11 4.91 7.17
CA PHE A 6 21.90 3.69 7.35
C PHE A 6 22.05 3.34 8.83
N ASP A 7 22.37 4.32 9.68
CA ASP A 7 22.55 4.12 11.11
C ASP A 7 21.26 3.61 11.79
N GLU A 8 20.11 4.16 11.38
CA GLU A 8 18.80 3.70 11.84
C GLU A 8 18.52 2.23 11.45
N ILE A 9 18.73 1.87 10.18
CA ILE A 9 18.53 0.50 9.69
C ILE A 9 19.52 -0.45 10.35
N ALA A 10 20.78 -0.04 10.55
CA ALA A 10 21.78 -0.83 11.23
C ALA A 10 21.38 -1.09 12.69
N ALA A 11 20.90 -0.09 13.42
CA ALA A 11 20.44 -0.25 14.80
C ALA A 11 19.27 -1.25 14.90
N ILE A 12 18.23 -1.10 14.06
CA ILE A 12 17.07 -2.00 14.01
C ILE A 12 17.50 -3.43 13.67
N THR A 13 18.39 -3.58 12.69
CA THR A 13 18.89 -4.90 12.25
C THR A 13 19.70 -5.58 13.36
N ASN A 14 20.61 -4.85 14.01
CA ASN A 14 21.45 -5.36 15.08
C ASN A 14 20.62 -5.80 16.29
N GLU A 15 19.61 -5.01 16.68
CA GLU A 15 18.68 -5.38 17.76
C GLU A 15 17.91 -6.67 17.42
N ARG A 16 17.40 -6.78 16.20
CA ARG A 16 16.70 -7.97 15.73
C ARG A 16 17.63 -9.19 15.71
N VAL A 17 18.84 -9.04 15.16
CA VAL A 17 19.84 -10.13 15.09
C VAL A 17 20.24 -10.59 16.49
N ALA A 18 20.44 -9.67 17.43
CA ALA A 18 20.77 -10.02 18.83
C ALA A 18 19.66 -10.85 19.48
N LYS A 19 18.38 -10.43 19.34
CA LYS A 19 17.22 -11.19 19.85
C LYS A 19 17.11 -12.59 19.24
N VAL A 20 17.27 -12.69 17.91
CA VAL A 20 17.21 -13.99 17.21
C VAL A 20 18.40 -14.88 17.63
N ARG A 21 19.60 -14.31 17.74
CA ARG A 21 20.81 -15.04 18.17
C ARG A 21 20.63 -15.64 19.56
N ALA A 22 20.10 -14.86 20.51
CA ALA A 22 19.85 -15.35 21.87
C ALA A 22 18.82 -16.49 21.87
N ALA A 23 17.69 -16.34 21.20
CA ALA A 23 16.64 -17.37 21.15
C ALA A 23 17.10 -18.66 20.44
N VAL A 24 17.84 -18.54 19.33
CA VAL A 24 18.41 -19.70 18.60
C VAL A 24 19.44 -20.45 19.46
N ARG A 25 20.30 -19.69 20.13
CA ARG A 25 21.32 -20.26 21.02
C ARG A 25 20.67 -21.04 22.16
N GLU A 26 19.78 -20.41 22.91
CA GLU A 26 19.09 -21.02 24.04
C GLU A 26 18.39 -22.33 23.64
N ARG A 27 17.63 -22.30 22.56
CA ARG A 27 16.90 -23.46 22.05
C ARG A 27 17.83 -24.57 21.62
N LEU A 28 18.81 -24.28 20.75
CA LEU A 28 19.70 -25.32 20.20
C LEU A 28 20.65 -25.89 21.25
N GLU A 29 21.19 -25.06 22.14
CA GLU A 29 22.02 -25.55 23.26
C GLU A 29 21.22 -26.48 24.19
N SER A 30 19.94 -26.21 24.43
CA SER A 30 19.09 -27.10 25.22
C SER A 30 18.84 -28.43 24.50
N GLU A 31 18.55 -28.41 23.20
CA GLU A 31 18.33 -29.62 22.39
C GLU A 31 19.65 -30.46 22.29
N ILE A 32 20.80 -29.82 22.09
CA ILE A 32 22.12 -30.49 22.02
C ILE A 32 22.42 -31.21 23.34
N ARG A 33 22.31 -30.49 24.46
CA ARG A 33 22.52 -31.09 25.80
C ARG A 33 21.61 -32.30 26.06
N TYR A 34 20.36 -32.20 25.66
CA TYR A 34 19.42 -33.32 25.77
C TYR A 34 19.89 -34.54 24.98
N TRP A 35 20.29 -34.37 23.72
CA TRP A 35 20.70 -35.48 22.89
C TRP A 35 22.06 -36.04 23.28
N ASP A 36 22.99 -35.23 23.78
CA ASP A 36 24.26 -35.67 24.36
C ASP A 36 24.02 -36.54 25.59
N GLN A 37 23.18 -36.09 26.52
CA GLN A 37 22.82 -36.88 27.69
C GLN A 37 22.15 -38.21 27.29
N GLN A 38 21.20 -38.15 26.34
CA GLN A 38 20.59 -39.38 25.83
C GLN A 38 21.60 -40.34 25.18
N ALA A 39 22.58 -39.83 24.45
CA ALA A 39 23.62 -40.65 23.85
C ALA A 39 24.44 -41.41 24.93
N GLU A 40 24.83 -40.73 26.01
CA GLU A 40 25.57 -41.35 27.11
C GLU A 40 24.72 -42.39 27.89
N GLU A 41 23.46 -42.09 28.18
CA GLU A 41 22.55 -43.02 28.83
C GLU A 41 22.27 -44.29 27.97
N LEU A 42 22.07 -44.09 26.65
CA LEU A 42 21.85 -45.19 25.71
C LEU A 42 23.11 -46.05 25.59
N LYS A 43 24.30 -45.44 25.56
CA LYS A 43 25.60 -46.15 25.55
C LYS A 43 25.78 -47.00 26.77
N ALA A 44 25.44 -46.47 27.96
CA ALA A 44 25.49 -47.26 29.20
C ALA A 44 24.52 -48.47 29.17
N LYS A 45 23.31 -48.28 28.60
CA LYS A 45 22.36 -49.38 28.42
C LYS A 45 22.86 -50.44 27.42
N GLU A 46 23.47 -50.04 26.32
CA GLU A 46 24.07 -50.93 25.32
C GLU A 46 25.21 -51.76 25.94
N LEU A 47 26.09 -51.11 26.71
CA LEU A 47 27.17 -51.80 27.43
C LEU A 47 26.65 -52.81 28.47
N SER A 48 25.46 -52.55 29.05
CA SER A 48 24.83 -53.49 29.99
C SER A 48 24.04 -54.63 29.27
N GLY A 49 24.19 -54.79 27.96
CA GLY A 49 23.53 -55.83 27.15
C GLY A 49 22.08 -55.54 26.79
N LYS A 50 21.54 -54.36 27.11
CA LYS A 50 20.19 -53.96 26.73
C LYS A 50 20.18 -53.44 25.29
N LYS A 51 19.07 -53.71 24.54
CA LYS A 51 18.89 -53.22 23.19
C LYS A 51 17.86 -52.06 23.17
N PRO A 52 18.30 -50.80 23.30
CA PRO A 52 17.37 -49.67 23.24
C PRO A 52 16.77 -49.50 21.83
N LYS A 53 15.60 -48.88 21.75
CA LYS A 53 14.92 -48.59 20.45
C LYS A 53 15.72 -47.63 19.55
N ILE A 54 16.47 -46.72 20.16
CA ILE A 54 17.39 -45.80 19.49
C ILE A 54 18.79 -46.10 19.96
N SER A 55 19.74 -46.27 19.05
CA SER A 55 21.13 -46.51 19.42
C SER A 55 21.82 -45.23 19.92
N SER A 56 22.83 -45.39 20.80
CA SER A 56 23.65 -44.28 21.28
C SER A 56 24.28 -43.48 20.11
N GLY A 57 24.70 -44.18 19.05
CA GLY A 57 25.26 -43.57 17.86
C GLY A 57 24.23 -42.67 17.10
N ARG A 58 22.94 -43.06 17.06
CA ARG A 58 21.90 -42.21 16.46
C ARG A 58 21.62 -40.97 17.31
N ALA A 59 21.60 -41.10 18.63
CA ALA A 59 21.44 -39.95 19.53
C ALA A 59 22.62 -38.98 19.38
N ARG A 60 23.85 -39.49 19.31
CA ARG A 60 25.05 -38.68 19.08
C ARG A 60 25.01 -37.95 17.73
N ALA A 61 24.70 -38.67 16.66
CA ALA A 61 24.55 -38.07 15.34
C ALA A 61 23.50 -36.94 15.32
N ARG A 62 22.44 -37.05 16.14
CA ARG A 62 21.46 -35.99 16.28
C ARG A 62 22.00 -34.74 16.97
N ALA A 63 22.81 -34.92 18.02
CA ALA A 63 23.52 -33.82 18.69
C ALA A 63 24.46 -33.11 17.69
N ASP A 64 25.27 -33.87 16.96
CA ASP A 64 26.22 -33.33 15.97
C ASP A 64 25.52 -32.56 14.84
N GLU A 65 24.35 -33.05 14.39
CA GLU A 65 23.51 -32.35 13.40
C GLU A 65 23.02 -30.97 13.93
N LEU A 66 22.58 -30.94 15.19
CA LEU A 66 22.13 -29.70 15.84
C LEU A 66 23.26 -28.71 16.04
N GLU A 67 24.48 -29.17 16.41
CA GLU A 67 25.65 -28.33 16.47
C GLU A 67 26.03 -27.72 15.14
N ALA A 68 26.02 -28.53 14.08
CA ALA A 68 26.27 -28.06 12.73
C ALA A 68 25.21 -27.03 12.29
N ARG A 69 23.95 -27.24 12.67
CA ARG A 69 22.84 -26.27 12.42
C ARG A 69 23.06 -24.97 13.18
N MET A 70 23.47 -25.04 14.46
CA MET A 70 23.76 -23.86 15.27
C MET A 70 24.88 -23.03 14.65
N THR A 71 25.97 -23.69 14.22
CA THR A 71 27.11 -23.05 13.57
C THR A 71 26.70 -22.34 12.27
N ARG A 72 25.95 -23.03 11.40
CA ARG A 72 25.43 -22.42 10.16
C ARG A 72 24.56 -21.20 10.47
N ARG A 73 23.65 -21.31 11.43
CA ARG A 73 22.75 -20.22 11.79
C ARG A 73 23.48 -19.00 12.36
N ARG A 74 24.54 -19.24 13.15
CA ARG A 74 25.40 -18.17 13.65
C ARG A 74 26.10 -17.43 12.53
N LEU A 75 26.67 -18.13 11.57
CA LEU A 75 27.31 -17.51 10.40
C LEU A 75 26.35 -16.71 9.56
N ASP A 76 25.09 -17.17 9.40
CA ASP A 76 24.06 -16.42 8.68
C ASP A 76 23.65 -15.14 9.41
N LEU A 77 23.58 -15.18 10.74
CA LEU A 77 23.28 -13.99 11.56
C LEU A 77 24.45 -13.00 11.54
N ASP A 78 25.70 -13.48 11.57
CA ASP A 78 26.89 -12.63 11.46
C ASP A 78 26.92 -11.88 10.11
N LYS A 79 26.49 -12.55 9.02
CA LYS A 79 26.34 -11.88 7.71
C LYS A 79 25.24 -10.82 7.70
N GLN A 80 24.13 -11.04 8.41
CA GLN A 80 23.04 -10.07 8.51
C GLN A 80 23.42 -8.84 9.35
N GLU A 81 24.29 -9.00 10.33
CA GLU A 81 24.81 -7.93 11.18
C GLU A 81 25.85 -7.07 10.45
N ASN A 82 26.56 -7.66 9.50
CA ASN A 82 27.63 -7.00 8.77
C ASN A 82 27.07 -6.21 7.57
N LEU A 83 26.36 -5.11 7.89
CA LEU A 83 25.79 -4.21 6.89
C LEU A 83 26.88 -3.30 6.32
N HIS A 84 26.86 -3.10 5.00
CA HIS A 84 27.75 -2.17 4.31
C HIS A 84 26.95 -1.03 3.71
N ASN A 85 27.38 0.19 3.96
CA ASN A 85 26.85 1.39 3.31
C ASN A 85 27.56 1.57 1.97
N ASN A 86 26.93 1.18 0.88
CA ASN A 86 27.43 1.50 -0.45
C ASN A 86 27.14 2.97 -0.77
N PRO A 87 28.05 3.70 -1.41
CA PRO A 87 27.79 5.08 -1.83
C PRO A 87 26.56 5.09 -2.75
N PRO A 88 25.65 6.07 -2.57
CA PRO A 88 24.47 6.18 -3.40
C PRO A 88 24.86 6.43 -4.86
N THR A 89 24.25 5.66 -5.76
CA THR A 89 24.40 5.86 -7.20
C THR A 89 23.18 6.59 -7.73
N VAL A 90 23.36 7.69 -8.42
CA VAL A 90 22.27 8.39 -9.11
C VAL A 90 21.88 7.58 -10.33
N VAL A 91 20.71 6.93 -10.27
CA VAL A 91 20.20 6.11 -11.39
C VAL A 91 19.32 6.91 -12.35
N ALA A 92 18.73 8.03 -11.88
CA ALA A 92 17.93 8.93 -12.69
C ALA A 92 17.86 10.31 -12.05
N ALA A 93 17.57 11.31 -12.85
CA ALA A 93 17.20 12.66 -12.41
C ALA A 93 15.92 13.07 -13.14
N ALA A 94 15.02 13.79 -12.45
CA ALA A 94 13.81 14.33 -13.03
C ALA A 94 13.70 15.82 -12.66
N LEU A 95 13.34 16.65 -13.65
CA LEU A 95 12.98 18.03 -13.46
C LEU A 95 11.45 18.12 -13.45
N VAL A 96 10.88 18.50 -12.33
CA VAL A 96 9.43 18.73 -12.22
C VAL A 96 9.17 20.22 -12.39
N ILE A 97 8.50 20.59 -13.48
CA ILE A 97 8.10 21.96 -13.77
C ILE A 97 6.60 22.07 -13.50
N PRO A 98 6.16 22.93 -12.56
CA PRO A 98 4.74 23.17 -12.35
C PRO A 98 4.06 23.70 -13.62
N GLN A 99 2.83 23.23 -13.91
CA GLN A 99 2.09 23.63 -15.11
C GLN A 99 1.91 25.15 -15.20
N GLY A 100 1.58 25.81 -14.09
CA GLY A 100 1.46 27.28 -14.06
C GLY A 100 2.73 28.03 -14.43
N LEU A 101 3.93 27.42 -14.24
CA LEU A 101 5.17 28.02 -14.73
C LEU A 101 5.33 27.83 -16.24
N LEU A 102 4.92 26.69 -16.79
CA LEU A 102 4.90 26.46 -18.23
C LEU A 102 3.90 27.40 -18.91
N ASP A 103 2.72 27.60 -18.34
CA ASP A 103 1.70 28.51 -18.83
C ASP A 103 2.18 29.97 -18.79
N ALA A 104 2.89 30.37 -17.73
CA ALA A 104 3.52 31.69 -17.64
C ALA A 104 4.59 31.89 -18.71
N PHE A 105 5.44 30.89 -18.99
CA PHE A 105 6.43 30.92 -20.07
C PHE A 105 5.76 30.96 -21.46
N ALA A 106 4.61 30.32 -21.61
CA ALA A 106 3.82 30.36 -22.85
C ALA A 106 3.02 31.68 -23.02
N GLY A 107 3.14 32.61 -22.07
CA GLY A 107 2.35 33.84 -22.06
C GLY A 107 0.87 33.68 -21.69
N GLN A 108 0.55 32.56 -21.06
CA GLN A 108 -0.78 32.21 -20.53
C GLN A 108 -0.72 32.18 -19.01
N PRO A 109 -0.73 33.33 -18.32
CA PRO A 109 -0.73 33.34 -16.85
C PRO A 109 -1.98 32.63 -16.33
N PRO A 110 -1.90 31.95 -15.17
CA PRO A 110 -3.07 31.32 -14.55
C PRO A 110 -4.16 32.36 -14.37
N ASP A 111 -5.36 32.04 -14.82
CA ASP A 111 -6.55 32.86 -14.60
C ASP A 111 -7.06 32.62 -13.17
N PRO A 112 -7.00 33.61 -12.26
CA PRO A 112 -7.48 33.46 -10.90
C PRO A 112 -9.00 33.20 -10.82
N GLU A 113 -9.80 33.72 -11.78
CA GLU A 113 -11.24 33.49 -11.83
C GLU A 113 -11.53 32.04 -12.22
N ALA A 114 -10.87 31.52 -13.27
CA ALA A 114 -11.00 30.11 -13.66
C ALA A 114 -10.54 29.14 -12.54
N ALA A 115 -9.54 29.52 -11.73
CA ALA A 115 -9.13 28.75 -10.58
C ALA A 115 -10.16 28.75 -9.45
N ALA A 116 -10.80 29.89 -9.19
CA ALA A 116 -11.86 30.06 -8.20
C ALA A 116 -13.12 29.29 -8.63
N ASP A 117 -13.52 29.38 -9.90
CA ASP A 117 -14.64 28.66 -10.48
C ASP A 117 -14.46 27.14 -10.38
N LYS A 118 -13.23 26.67 -10.62
CA LYS A 118 -12.90 25.25 -10.45
C LYS A 118 -13.05 24.80 -9.00
N MET A 119 -12.53 25.56 -8.05
CA MET A 119 -12.66 25.22 -6.61
C MET A 119 -14.12 25.18 -6.18
N GLU A 120 -14.94 26.10 -6.67
CA GLU A 120 -16.38 26.12 -6.37
C GLU A 120 -17.10 24.93 -7.00
N THR A 121 -16.79 24.59 -8.25
CA THR A 121 -17.32 23.40 -8.94
C THR A 121 -16.95 22.12 -8.16
N ASP A 122 -15.70 21.97 -7.74
CA ASP A 122 -15.25 20.81 -6.94
C ASP A 122 -15.97 20.75 -5.59
N ARG A 123 -16.15 21.89 -4.91
CA ARG A 123 -16.87 21.97 -3.63
C ARG A 123 -18.34 21.57 -3.78
N ARG A 124 -19.03 22.08 -4.80
CA ARG A 124 -20.44 21.75 -5.11
C ARG A 124 -20.60 20.27 -5.45
N ALA A 125 -19.67 19.72 -6.22
CA ALA A 125 -19.68 18.31 -6.59
C ALA A 125 -19.53 17.40 -5.35
N VAL A 126 -18.55 17.67 -4.48
CA VAL A 126 -18.37 16.91 -3.23
C VAL A 126 -19.60 17.00 -2.33
N ALA A 127 -20.19 18.21 -2.18
CA ALA A 127 -21.39 18.40 -1.38
C ALA A 127 -22.59 17.60 -1.93
N ALA A 128 -22.76 17.54 -3.24
CA ALA A 128 -23.81 16.76 -3.90
C ALA A 128 -23.65 15.25 -3.63
N VAL A 129 -22.43 14.71 -3.77
CA VAL A 129 -22.16 13.30 -3.49
C VAL A 129 -22.41 12.98 -2.02
N VAL A 130 -22.00 13.85 -1.10
CA VAL A 130 -22.29 13.69 0.34
C VAL A 130 -23.80 13.65 0.61
N ALA A 131 -24.57 14.49 -0.06
CA ALA A 131 -26.04 14.49 0.08
C ALA A 131 -26.65 13.18 -0.43
N VAL A 132 -26.20 12.68 -1.58
CA VAL A 132 -26.65 11.40 -2.17
C VAL A 132 -26.31 10.23 -1.25
N GLU A 133 -25.07 10.13 -0.76
CA GLU A 133 -24.65 9.05 0.15
C GLU A 133 -25.47 9.03 1.45
N ARG A 134 -25.78 10.21 1.99
CA ARG A 134 -26.70 10.31 3.15
C ARG A 134 -28.12 9.86 2.83
N ALA A 135 -28.62 10.19 1.64
CA ALA A 135 -29.95 9.76 1.19
C ALA A 135 -30.01 8.22 1.00
N LEU A 136 -28.88 7.58 0.66
CA LEU A 136 -28.72 6.12 0.63
C LEU A 136 -28.57 5.49 2.03
N GLY A 137 -28.62 6.29 3.10
CA GLY A 137 -28.47 5.80 4.48
C GLY A 137 -27.04 5.54 4.92
N ARG A 138 -26.05 6.01 4.17
CA ARG A 138 -24.63 5.85 4.45
C ARG A 138 -24.06 7.02 5.24
N ASN A 139 -22.86 6.84 5.82
CA ASN A 139 -22.11 7.84 6.56
C ASN A 139 -20.93 8.33 5.74
N PRO A 140 -21.08 9.38 4.88
CA PRO A 140 -19.98 9.91 4.09
C PRO A 140 -19.09 10.85 4.91
N GLU A 141 -17.77 10.62 4.82
CA GLU A 141 -16.72 11.44 5.41
C GLU A 141 -15.82 12.00 4.30
N PRO A 142 -15.94 13.30 3.94
CA PRO A 142 -15.01 13.93 3.02
C PRO A 142 -13.57 13.87 3.53
N GLN A 143 -12.66 13.54 2.63
CA GLN A 143 -11.24 13.41 2.95
C GLN A 143 -10.51 14.72 2.66
N HIS A 144 -9.31 14.87 3.23
CA HIS A 144 -8.46 16.00 2.92
C HIS A 144 -8.04 15.94 1.44
N HIS A 145 -7.99 17.09 0.77
CA HIS A 145 -7.66 17.22 -0.67
C HIS A 145 -6.31 16.59 -1.09
N SER A 146 -5.40 16.31 -0.14
CA SER A 146 -4.15 15.60 -0.39
C SER A 146 -4.26 14.07 -0.32
N ASN A 147 -5.46 13.51 -0.09
CA ASN A 147 -5.65 12.07 -0.15
C ASN A 147 -5.43 11.59 -1.60
N PRO A 148 -4.49 10.66 -1.85
CA PRO A 148 -4.12 10.31 -3.22
C PRO A 148 -5.10 9.34 -3.92
N GLY A 149 -6.10 8.83 -3.21
CA GLY A 149 -6.88 7.69 -3.69
C GLY A 149 -8.38 7.90 -3.85
N TYR A 150 -8.98 8.82 -3.12
CA TYR A 150 -10.42 9.11 -3.13
C TYR A 150 -10.75 10.38 -2.33
N ASP A 151 -11.89 11.00 -2.63
CA ASP A 151 -12.34 12.25 -2.00
C ASP A 151 -13.29 12.02 -0.83
N ILE A 152 -14.03 10.90 -0.82
CA ILE A 152 -15.03 10.59 0.22
C ILE A 152 -14.88 9.13 0.63
N LEU A 153 -14.81 8.87 1.94
CA LEU A 153 -15.05 7.57 2.53
C LEU A 153 -16.52 7.51 2.98
N SER A 154 -17.30 6.59 2.42
CA SER A 154 -18.69 6.41 2.81
C SER A 154 -18.91 5.03 3.42
N ILE A 155 -19.47 4.98 4.62
CA ILE A 155 -19.65 3.74 5.39
C ILE A 155 -21.13 3.39 5.44
N ASP A 156 -21.48 2.19 5.00
CA ASP A 156 -22.81 1.64 5.21
C ASP A 156 -22.93 1.14 6.66
N PRO A 157 -23.76 1.75 7.50
CA PRO A 157 -23.85 1.37 8.91
C PRO A 157 -24.56 0.03 9.12
N VAL A 158 -25.27 -0.49 8.12
CA VAL A 158 -25.99 -1.76 8.20
C VAL A 158 -25.08 -2.93 7.90
N THR A 159 -24.29 -2.82 6.82
CA THR A 159 -23.40 -3.89 6.36
C THR A 159 -21.98 -3.76 6.88
N GLY A 160 -21.58 -2.56 7.32
CA GLY A 160 -20.20 -2.21 7.66
C GLY A 160 -19.30 -2.03 6.43
N THR A 161 -19.88 -1.98 5.23
CA THR A 161 -19.13 -1.85 3.97
C THR A 161 -18.59 -0.42 3.83
N ASN A 162 -17.32 -0.31 3.43
CA ASN A 162 -16.66 0.96 3.14
C ASN A 162 -16.64 1.20 1.64
N TYR A 163 -17.14 2.35 1.20
CA TYR A 163 -17.05 2.80 -0.19
C TYR A 163 -16.04 3.94 -0.30
N PHE A 164 -15.12 3.81 -1.25
CA PHE A 164 -14.10 4.81 -1.57
C PHE A 164 -14.54 5.56 -2.84
N ILE A 165 -14.92 6.82 -2.70
CA ILE A 165 -15.55 7.58 -3.78
C ILE A 165 -14.60 8.68 -4.22
N GLU A 166 -14.17 8.63 -5.48
CA GLU A 166 -13.51 9.73 -6.17
C GLU A 166 -14.58 10.60 -6.85
N VAL A 167 -14.51 11.90 -6.64
CA VAL A 167 -15.48 12.85 -7.18
C VAL A 167 -14.87 13.66 -8.33
N LYS A 168 -15.55 13.72 -9.43
CA LYS A 168 -15.17 14.57 -10.57
C LYS A 168 -16.34 15.48 -10.97
N GLY A 169 -16.27 16.72 -10.49
CA GLY A 169 -17.17 17.80 -10.92
C GLY A 169 -16.83 18.28 -12.34
N HIS A 170 -17.83 18.54 -13.14
CA HIS A 170 -17.66 19.17 -14.43
C HIS A 170 -18.81 20.11 -14.75
N LEU A 171 -18.52 21.18 -15.49
CA LEU A 171 -19.51 22.07 -16.04
C LEU A 171 -20.16 21.43 -17.29
N PRO A 172 -21.38 21.85 -17.71
CA PRO A 172 -22.14 21.21 -18.80
C PRO A 172 -21.39 21.10 -20.13
N ARG A 173 -20.43 22.00 -20.38
CA ARG A 173 -19.66 22.04 -21.64
C ARG A 173 -18.30 21.39 -21.55
N THR A 174 -17.96 20.78 -20.44
CA THR A 174 -16.67 20.11 -20.25
C THR A 174 -16.65 18.77 -21.00
N PRO A 175 -15.84 18.60 -22.06
CA PRO A 175 -15.85 17.37 -22.83
C PRO A 175 -15.06 16.23 -22.17
N GLU A 176 -14.12 16.59 -21.30
CA GLU A 176 -13.14 15.65 -20.73
C GLU A 176 -12.81 15.99 -19.29
N ILE A 177 -12.71 14.97 -18.47
CA ILE A 177 -12.17 15.02 -17.11
C ILE A 177 -10.92 14.14 -17.02
N SER A 178 -10.15 14.26 -15.96
CA SER A 178 -8.97 13.41 -15.78
C SER A 178 -8.89 12.80 -14.39
N VAL A 179 -8.38 11.58 -14.32
CA VAL A 179 -8.02 10.91 -13.06
C VAL A 179 -6.52 10.67 -13.01
N SER A 180 -5.94 10.68 -11.82
CA SER A 180 -4.52 10.37 -11.65
C SER A 180 -4.25 8.86 -11.78
N ALA A 181 -3.03 8.49 -12.12
CA ALA A 181 -2.60 7.10 -12.13
C ALA A 181 -2.75 6.44 -10.75
N ALA A 182 -2.56 7.19 -9.65
CA ALA A 182 -2.75 6.70 -8.29
C ALA A 182 -4.23 6.35 -8.02
N GLN A 183 -5.18 7.17 -8.48
CA GLN A 183 -6.61 6.91 -8.38
C GLN A 183 -7.02 5.67 -9.17
N VAL A 184 -6.50 5.51 -10.39
CA VAL A 184 -6.71 4.30 -11.21
C VAL A 184 -6.15 3.05 -10.52
N GLN A 185 -4.96 3.12 -9.94
CA GLN A 185 -4.37 1.99 -9.20
C GLN A 185 -5.20 1.63 -7.96
N LYS A 186 -5.68 2.64 -7.22
CA LYS A 186 -6.55 2.42 -6.06
C LYS A 186 -7.86 1.75 -6.45
N ALA A 187 -8.51 2.22 -7.51
CA ALA A 187 -9.73 1.64 -8.07
C ALA A 187 -9.54 0.17 -8.49
N LYS A 188 -8.42 -0.15 -9.13
CA LYS A 188 -8.10 -1.52 -9.54
C LYS A 188 -7.73 -2.43 -8.37
N GLY A 189 -7.23 -1.87 -7.28
CA GLY A 189 -6.89 -2.60 -6.07
C GLY A 189 -8.11 -3.02 -5.23
N ASP A 190 -9.23 -2.30 -5.35
CA ASP A 190 -10.47 -2.58 -4.64
C ASP A 190 -11.69 -2.24 -5.51
N PRO A 191 -11.93 -2.99 -6.60
CA PRO A 191 -12.96 -2.69 -7.59
C PRO A 191 -14.38 -2.75 -7.03
N ASP A 192 -14.63 -3.62 -6.07
CA ASP A 192 -15.97 -3.82 -5.50
C ASP A 192 -16.42 -2.63 -4.64
N HIS A 193 -15.49 -1.90 -4.03
CA HIS A 193 -15.80 -0.81 -3.11
C HIS A 193 -15.42 0.58 -3.63
N TRP A 194 -14.63 0.67 -4.69
CA TRP A 194 -14.24 1.96 -5.25
C TRP A 194 -15.25 2.44 -6.30
N ARG A 195 -15.60 3.72 -6.25
CA ARG A 195 -16.58 4.36 -7.13
C ARG A 195 -16.00 5.63 -7.74
N LEU A 196 -16.34 5.90 -8.99
CA LEU A 196 -16.15 7.22 -9.61
C LEU A 196 -17.49 7.93 -9.65
N ALA A 197 -17.63 9.01 -8.92
CA ALA A 197 -18.76 9.91 -8.99
C ALA A 197 -18.49 11.01 -10.01
N VAL A 198 -19.22 11.01 -11.12
CA VAL A 198 -19.19 12.07 -12.12
C VAL A 198 -20.36 13.00 -11.84
N VAL A 199 -20.07 14.27 -11.59
CA VAL A 199 -21.06 15.24 -11.14
C VAL A 199 -21.17 16.37 -12.14
N ALA A 200 -22.32 16.47 -12.82
CA ALA A 200 -22.67 17.61 -13.65
C ALA A 200 -23.10 18.77 -12.76
N VAL A 201 -22.28 19.82 -12.69
CA VAL A 201 -22.55 21.02 -11.90
C VAL A 201 -23.07 22.10 -12.82
N PRO A 202 -24.31 22.58 -12.62
CA PRO A 202 -24.87 23.67 -13.42
C PRO A 202 -24.08 24.97 -13.29
N ASP A 203 -24.05 25.76 -14.35
CA ASP A 203 -23.45 27.10 -14.37
C ASP A 203 -24.16 28.06 -13.39
N GLU A 204 -25.47 27.87 -13.16
CA GLU A 204 -26.25 28.64 -12.22
C GLU A 204 -25.86 28.27 -10.78
N PRO A 205 -25.59 29.28 -9.89
CA PRO A 205 -25.20 29.03 -8.51
C PRO A 205 -26.20 28.18 -7.72
N ASP A 206 -27.50 28.35 -7.96
CA ASP A 206 -28.60 27.66 -7.30
C ASP A 206 -29.05 26.39 -8.03
N GLY A 207 -28.41 26.04 -9.15
CA GLY A 207 -28.70 24.84 -9.91
C GLY A 207 -28.34 23.58 -9.14
N GLU A 208 -29.17 22.53 -9.18
CA GLU A 208 -28.92 21.28 -8.52
C GLU A 208 -27.91 20.39 -9.32
N PRO A 209 -26.76 19.98 -8.73
CA PRO A 209 -25.87 19.08 -9.39
C PRO A 209 -26.47 17.69 -9.57
N THR A 210 -26.18 17.05 -10.70
CA THR A 210 -26.58 15.66 -10.97
C THR A 210 -25.41 14.72 -10.76
N VAL A 211 -25.59 13.71 -9.92
CA VAL A 211 -24.56 12.72 -9.57
C VAL A 211 -24.83 11.40 -10.31
N SER A 212 -23.80 10.87 -10.94
CA SER A 212 -23.82 9.57 -11.61
C SER A 212 -22.62 8.73 -11.15
N TYR A 213 -22.81 7.43 -10.87
CA TYR A 213 -21.75 6.56 -10.41
C TYR A 213 -21.27 5.58 -11.48
N LEU A 214 -19.96 5.35 -11.50
CA LEU A 214 -19.34 4.26 -12.26
C LEU A 214 -18.68 3.26 -11.31
N VAL A 215 -19.03 2.01 -11.52
CA VAL A 215 -18.41 0.86 -10.85
C VAL A 215 -17.35 0.27 -11.79
N GLU A 216 -16.17 -0.02 -11.28
CA GLU A 216 -15.05 -0.55 -12.07
C GLU A 216 -14.72 0.23 -13.37
N PRO A 217 -14.67 1.58 -13.36
CA PRO A 217 -14.52 2.36 -14.59
C PRO A 217 -13.17 2.15 -15.29
N PHE A 218 -12.22 1.50 -14.63
CA PHE A 218 -10.85 1.31 -15.13
C PHE A 218 -10.48 -0.16 -15.33
N ARG A 219 -11.44 -1.07 -15.43
CA ARG A 219 -11.18 -2.51 -15.63
C ARG A 219 -10.20 -2.75 -16.77
N ASP A 220 -10.45 -2.13 -17.93
CA ASP A 220 -9.69 -2.34 -19.16
C ASP A 220 -8.57 -1.30 -19.39
N VAL A 221 -8.38 -0.37 -18.43
CA VAL A 221 -7.33 0.65 -18.55
C VAL A 221 -5.98 0.06 -18.20
N THR A 222 -5.02 0.14 -19.10
CA THR A 222 -3.62 -0.20 -18.86
C THR A 222 -2.81 1.08 -18.70
N LEU A 223 -2.17 1.24 -17.53
CA LEU A 223 -1.30 2.38 -17.26
C LEU A 223 0.11 2.12 -17.82
N HIS A 224 0.64 3.09 -18.56
CA HIS A 224 2.03 3.10 -18.95
C HIS A 224 2.90 3.68 -17.84
N PHE A 225 4.16 3.26 -17.76
CA PHE A 225 5.10 3.64 -16.69
C PHE A 225 5.22 5.16 -16.46
N ALA A 226 5.17 5.97 -17.50
CA ALA A 226 5.29 7.43 -17.40
C ALA A 226 3.93 8.16 -17.32
N GLN A 227 2.83 7.43 -17.31
CA GLN A 227 1.48 8.02 -17.34
C GLN A 227 1.08 8.49 -15.95
N THR A 228 0.89 9.79 -15.77
CA THR A 228 0.48 10.39 -14.49
C THR A 228 -1.02 10.65 -14.42
N LYS A 229 -1.70 10.78 -15.57
CA LYS A 229 -3.14 11.06 -15.68
C LYS A 229 -3.76 10.26 -16.81
N VAL A 230 -5.03 9.91 -16.66
CA VAL A 230 -5.87 9.26 -17.67
C VAL A 230 -6.99 10.23 -18.02
N PRO A 231 -7.05 10.72 -19.26
CA PRO A 231 -8.18 11.52 -19.73
C PRO A 231 -9.40 10.64 -19.95
N LEU A 232 -10.58 11.14 -19.62
CA LEU A 232 -11.85 10.43 -19.70
C LEU A 232 -12.87 11.31 -20.38
N ASN A 233 -13.50 10.81 -21.45
CA ASN A 233 -14.56 11.51 -22.14
C ASN A 233 -15.85 11.48 -21.33
N VAL A 234 -16.39 12.64 -20.95
CA VAL A 234 -17.58 12.77 -20.08
C VAL A 234 -18.80 12.10 -20.70
N THR A 235 -19.02 12.27 -22.00
CA THR A 235 -20.19 11.67 -22.67
C THR A 235 -20.15 10.14 -22.61
N GLN A 236 -18.98 9.54 -22.83
CA GLN A 236 -18.82 8.09 -22.73
C GLN A 236 -18.99 7.58 -21.30
N LEU A 237 -18.46 8.32 -20.31
CA LEU A 237 -18.64 7.99 -18.91
C LEU A 237 -20.11 7.98 -18.52
N LEU A 238 -20.86 9.03 -18.89
CA LEU A 238 -22.28 9.14 -18.56
C LEU A 238 -23.15 8.07 -19.24
N GLN A 239 -22.75 7.55 -20.42
CA GLN A 239 -23.42 6.42 -21.06
C GLN A 239 -23.21 5.09 -20.31
N ALA A 240 -22.09 4.94 -19.62
CA ALA A 240 -21.75 3.76 -18.83
C ALA A 240 -22.13 3.90 -17.35
N ALA A 241 -22.51 5.09 -16.91
CA ALA A 241 -22.86 5.38 -15.53
C ALA A 241 -24.26 4.84 -15.17
N GLY A 242 -24.41 4.47 -13.91
CA GLY A 242 -25.67 4.11 -13.29
C GLY A 242 -26.12 5.13 -12.26
N ASP A 243 -27.33 4.92 -11.74
CA ASP A 243 -27.82 5.65 -10.59
C ASP A 243 -26.95 5.32 -9.35
N PRO A 244 -26.86 6.25 -8.39
CA PRO A 244 -26.19 6.02 -7.12
C PRO A 244 -26.79 4.78 -6.40
N ALA A 245 -25.95 3.79 -6.10
CA ALA A 245 -26.37 2.54 -5.46
C ALA A 245 -25.33 2.03 -4.42
#